data_b37d0e8d0409fe98fb1a1f204088cfd8
#
_entry.id   b37d0e8d0409fe98fb1a1f204088cfd8
#
_cell.length_a   1.000
_cell.length_b   1.000
_cell.length_c   1.000
_cell.angle_alpha   90.00
_cell.angle_beta   90.00
_cell.angle_gamma   90.00
#
_symmetry.space_group_name_H-M   'P 1'
#
loop_
_entity.id
_entity.type
_entity.pdbx_description
1 polymer ?
#
loop_
_entity_poly.entity_id
_entity_poly.type
_entity_poly.pdbx_seq_one_letter_code
_entity_poly.pdbx_strand_id
1 'polypeptide(L)'
;MSVDCKKRRLVLVVAGVAVLALYASSVRAQPRPARGSPAAPALASTSASAGLVTPSVSDPMLTPPPPAAMQIASWEDALTQIRRQSPDYLSAAQAVERAKAQKELAWSVVLPWVSGQATYTHQLLAPLRVNIGGVSIVTPPPDVWTVGATASWSILNPRGIYGIGTAERGIDAAALTFADQRRQIAEAVLSTMLATLAAERAAELNRVGLRAALERAALTHARLQFGQGTELDVDRADQDVAAARSLVVSGDETLRQAREALGVALGSRTPVSAPGDLDLGRFEDAVARTCRLNEDIERRPDVAAAHERLEVAERTVHDAELQFAPSLGVNAQAQYSSEPVLAPNGIIALEGVLNVPIYEGGSRFAALRDAHAALEQARQALVSTELHAIVSSAQAQRAVGVLQATRDDAQVERDLAARVDGRVRDGYARGLGTSLDLVVSGQALRQTDINLALLEFQVAQARADAILANAECVY
;
A
#
# COMPACT_ATOMS: atom_id res chain seq x y z
N MET A 1 -18.83 -44.24 -14.56
CA MET A 1 -17.58 -44.34 -15.29
C MET A 1 -16.48 -43.81 -14.41
N SER A 2 -15.67 -44.72 -13.94
CA SER A 2 -14.57 -44.55 -12.97
C SER A 2 -13.36 -43.89 -13.63
N VAL A 3 -12.67 -42.96 -12.93
CA VAL A 3 -11.24 -42.73 -13.10
C VAL A 3 -10.69 -42.16 -11.78
N ASP A 4 -10.14 -42.98 -11.03
CA ASP A 4 -8.80 -43.11 -10.44
C ASP A 4 -8.17 -41.93 -9.68
N CYS A 5 -8.00 -42.26 -8.41
CA CYS A 5 -7.29 -41.59 -7.34
C CYS A 5 -5.77 -41.89 -7.45
N LYS A 6 -4.90 -40.90 -7.58
CA LYS A 6 -3.45 -41.07 -7.40
C LYS A 6 -2.92 -40.27 -6.21
N LYS A 7 -2.68 -41.01 -5.12
CA LYS A 7 -1.90 -40.61 -3.94
C LYS A 7 -0.49 -40.19 -4.33
N ARG A 8 0.00 -39.01 -3.89
CA ARG A 8 1.43 -38.74 -3.74
C ARG A 8 1.75 -38.47 -2.27
N ARG A 9 2.68 -39.27 -1.80
CA ARG A 9 3.22 -39.32 -0.44
C ARG A 9 4.01 -38.05 -0.10
N LEU A 10 3.74 -37.52 1.06
CA LEU A 10 4.52 -36.49 1.75
C LEU A 10 5.73 -37.21 2.40
N VAL A 11 6.95 -36.80 2.06
CA VAL A 11 8.18 -37.24 2.73
C VAL A 11 8.54 -36.19 3.78
N LEU A 12 8.47 -36.60 5.05
CA LEU A 12 8.90 -35.85 6.20
C LEU A 12 10.42 -36.04 6.37
N VAL A 13 11.21 -34.97 6.28
CA VAL A 13 12.63 -34.99 6.66
C VAL A 13 12.75 -34.38 8.06
N VAL A 14 13.02 -35.23 9.05
CA VAL A 14 13.37 -34.84 10.40
C VAL A 14 14.89 -34.66 10.44
N ALA A 15 15.36 -33.43 10.65
CA ALA A 15 16.78 -33.18 10.96
C ALA A 15 16.97 -33.08 12.46
N GLY A 16 17.76 -34.03 12.99
CA GLY A 16 18.08 -34.13 14.41
C GLY A 16 19.09 -33.07 14.86
N VAL A 17 18.83 -32.49 16.03
CA VAL A 17 19.75 -31.61 16.74
C VAL A 17 20.64 -32.50 17.64
N ALA A 18 21.95 -32.51 17.37
CA ALA A 18 22.96 -33.15 18.20
C ALA A 18 23.39 -32.17 19.31
N VAL A 19 23.16 -32.57 20.55
CA VAL A 19 23.65 -31.90 21.76
C VAL A 19 25.07 -32.40 22.04
N LEU A 20 26.06 -31.51 21.98
CA LEU A 20 27.43 -31.75 22.40
C LEU A 20 27.62 -31.18 23.80
N ALA A 21 27.71 -32.08 24.79
CA ALA A 21 28.12 -31.77 26.16
C ALA A 21 29.64 -31.65 26.22
N LEU A 22 30.15 -30.48 26.61
CA LEU A 22 31.55 -30.23 26.88
C LEU A 22 31.86 -30.44 28.36
N TYR A 23 32.71 -31.40 28.63
CA TYR A 23 33.31 -31.68 29.94
C TYR A 23 34.28 -30.54 30.35
N ALA A 24 34.05 -29.94 31.49
CA ALA A 24 34.97 -29.01 32.13
C ALA A 24 35.94 -29.78 33.01
N SER A 25 37.21 -29.84 32.64
CA SER A 25 38.30 -30.34 33.46
C SER A 25 38.93 -29.17 34.22
N SER A 26 38.77 -29.17 35.53
CA SER A 26 39.42 -28.24 36.47
C SER A 26 40.90 -28.62 36.68
N VAL A 27 41.81 -27.76 36.23
CA VAL A 27 43.24 -27.83 36.58
C VAL A 27 43.51 -26.82 37.69
N ARG A 28 43.89 -27.35 38.88
CA ARG A 28 44.34 -26.56 40.02
C ARG A 28 45.79 -26.14 39.82
N ALA A 29 46.08 -24.85 39.78
CA ALA A 29 47.45 -24.33 39.81
C ALA A 29 47.91 -24.07 41.22
N GLN A 30 49.08 -24.65 41.56
CA GLN A 30 49.83 -24.41 42.83
C GLN A 30 50.69 -23.13 42.71
N PRO A 31 50.88 -22.36 43.80
CA PRO A 31 51.73 -21.18 43.80
C PRO A 31 53.19 -21.52 43.92
N ARG A 32 54.08 -20.86 43.13
CA ARG A 32 55.54 -20.92 43.31
C ARG A 32 56.07 -19.68 44.01
N PRO A 33 57.12 -19.76 44.79
CA PRO A 33 57.62 -18.68 45.64
C PRO A 33 58.46 -17.63 44.85
N ALA A 34 58.43 -16.42 45.37
CA ALA A 34 59.12 -15.23 44.85
C ALA A 34 60.68 -15.40 44.98
N ARG A 35 61.39 -15.02 43.90
CA ARG A 35 62.81 -14.73 43.95
C ARG A 35 63.03 -13.26 43.62
N GLY A 36 63.86 -12.64 44.46
CA GLY A 36 64.16 -11.21 44.48
C GLY A 36 64.84 -10.66 43.22
N SER A 37 64.54 -9.43 42.96
CA SER A 37 65.11 -8.54 41.94
C SER A 37 66.50 -7.98 42.27
N PRO A 38 67.28 -7.67 41.28
CA PRO A 38 68.14 -6.51 41.38
C PRO A 38 67.60 -5.34 40.56
N ALA A 39 67.73 -4.14 41.13
CA ALA A 39 67.36 -2.87 40.55
C ALA A 39 68.21 -2.56 39.32
N ALA A 40 67.56 -2.19 38.19
CA ALA A 40 68.14 -1.59 37.01
C ALA A 40 67.84 -0.08 36.97
N PRO A 41 68.71 0.75 36.41
CA PRO A 41 68.66 2.21 36.51
C PRO A 41 67.52 2.81 35.68
N ALA A 42 66.91 3.84 36.26
CA ALA A 42 65.85 4.62 35.64
C ALA A 42 66.35 5.35 34.40
N LEU A 43 65.96 4.88 33.22
CA LEU A 43 65.98 5.69 32.00
C LEU A 43 64.76 6.62 32.00
N ALA A 44 64.96 7.90 32.10
CA ALA A 44 63.96 8.92 31.94
C ALA A 44 63.36 8.85 30.52
N SER A 45 62.24 8.17 30.37
CA SER A 45 61.44 8.22 29.15
C SER A 45 60.61 9.50 29.14
N THR A 46 61.13 10.49 28.43
CA THR A 46 60.34 11.63 27.91
C THR A 46 59.27 11.04 26.98
N SER A 47 58.12 10.69 27.51
CA SER A 47 56.93 10.39 26.73
C SER A 47 56.37 11.70 26.19
N ALA A 48 56.86 12.13 25.02
CA ALA A 48 56.13 13.02 24.15
C ALA A 48 54.89 12.27 23.71
N SER A 49 53.74 12.53 24.35
CA SER A 49 52.41 12.17 23.84
C SER A 49 52.16 13.02 22.58
N ALA A 50 52.78 12.63 21.46
CA ALA A 50 52.33 13.05 20.15
C ALA A 50 50.92 12.47 19.97
N GLY A 51 49.89 13.28 20.22
CA GLY A 51 48.54 12.96 19.84
C GLY A 51 48.56 12.57 18.36
N LEU A 52 48.22 11.34 18.04
CA LEU A 52 48.05 10.89 16.66
C LEU A 52 47.06 11.82 16.00
N VAL A 53 47.53 12.76 15.20
CA VAL A 53 46.69 13.59 14.33
C VAL A 53 46.06 12.61 13.35
N THR A 54 44.74 12.38 13.45
CA THR A 54 44.00 11.59 12.46
C THR A 54 44.24 12.23 11.09
N PRO A 55 44.74 11.48 10.09
CA PRO A 55 45.00 12.05 8.78
C PRO A 55 43.67 12.49 8.15
N SER A 56 43.66 13.71 7.59
CA SER A 56 42.50 14.17 6.83
C SER A 56 42.36 13.33 5.57
N VAL A 57 41.27 12.58 5.45
CA VAL A 57 40.98 11.76 4.28
C VAL A 57 39.93 12.43 3.41
N SER A 58 40.14 12.36 2.08
CA SER A 58 39.18 12.82 1.09
C SER A 58 38.89 11.70 0.08
N ASP A 59 37.60 11.47 -0.18
CA ASP A 59 37.17 10.52 -1.20
C ASP A 59 35.91 11.10 -1.86
N PRO A 60 35.75 11.02 -3.20
CA PRO A 60 34.56 11.53 -3.90
C PRO A 60 33.27 10.91 -3.39
N MET A 61 33.30 9.67 -2.90
CA MET A 61 32.11 8.94 -2.39
C MET A 61 31.64 9.45 -1.01
N LEU A 62 32.41 10.32 -0.35
CA LEU A 62 31.96 10.98 0.88
C LEU A 62 30.97 12.11 0.63
N THR A 63 30.84 12.56 -0.63
CA THR A 63 29.86 13.57 -1.02
C THR A 63 28.46 12.92 -1.11
N PRO A 64 27.44 13.45 -0.43
CA PRO A 64 26.09 12.91 -0.51
C PRO A 64 25.51 13.07 -1.92
N PRO A 65 24.58 12.20 -2.36
CA PRO A 65 23.89 12.37 -3.62
C PRO A 65 23.06 13.66 -3.60
N PRO A 66 22.81 14.26 -4.78
CA PRO A 66 22.01 15.48 -4.86
C PRO A 66 20.62 15.25 -4.25
N PRO A 67 20.01 16.30 -3.66
CA PRO A 67 18.63 16.21 -3.17
C PRO A 67 17.68 15.89 -4.31
N ALA A 68 16.52 15.31 -3.99
CA ALA A 68 15.48 15.07 -4.98
C ALA A 68 14.95 16.41 -5.55
N ALA A 69 14.47 16.37 -6.79
CA ALA A 69 13.95 17.55 -7.48
C ALA A 69 12.72 18.15 -6.77
N MET A 70 11.95 17.32 -6.08
CA MET A 70 10.79 17.71 -5.27
C MET A 70 11.02 17.32 -3.82
N GLN A 71 10.71 18.25 -2.91
CA GLN A 71 10.78 18.03 -1.46
C GLN A 71 9.43 18.32 -0.84
N ILE A 72 9.00 17.47 0.08
CA ILE A 72 7.81 17.69 0.90
C ILE A 72 8.28 18.35 2.18
N ALA A 73 7.59 19.41 2.62
CA ALA A 73 7.96 20.12 3.84
C ALA A 73 7.30 19.51 5.10
N SER A 74 6.11 18.90 4.97
CA SER A 74 5.35 18.39 6.10
C SER A 74 4.41 17.24 5.70
N TRP A 75 3.80 16.61 6.71
CA TRP A 75 2.72 15.64 6.51
C TRP A 75 1.50 16.24 5.80
N GLU A 76 1.12 17.45 6.17
CA GLU A 76 0.00 18.18 5.59
C GLU A 76 0.24 18.49 4.10
N ASP A 77 1.49 18.80 3.73
CA ASP A 77 1.88 18.97 2.32
C ASP A 77 1.72 17.67 1.54
N ALA A 78 2.16 16.53 2.13
CA ALA A 78 1.98 15.22 1.53
C ALA A 78 0.50 14.91 1.27
N LEU A 79 -0.38 15.14 2.25
CA LEU A 79 -1.82 14.96 2.11
C LEU A 79 -2.43 15.88 1.05
N THR A 80 -1.95 17.13 0.97
CA THR A 80 -2.39 18.08 -0.06
C THR A 80 -1.99 17.61 -1.46
N GLN A 81 -0.79 17.06 -1.59
CA GLN A 81 -0.29 16.51 -2.83
C GLN A 81 -1.10 15.28 -3.27
N ILE A 82 -1.40 14.35 -2.34
CA ILE A 82 -2.26 13.18 -2.59
C ILE A 82 -3.60 13.61 -3.19
N ARG A 83 -4.29 14.57 -2.57
CA ARG A 83 -5.60 15.05 -3.05
C ARG A 83 -5.55 15.63 -4.47
N ARG A 84 -4.42 16.21 -4.86
CA ARG A 84 -4.27 16.87 -6.16
C ARG A 84 -3.83 15.94 -7.28
N GLN A 85 -2.98 14.96 -6.98
CA GLN A 85 -2.23 14.24 -8.01
C GLN A 85 -2.23 12.72 -7.86
N SER A 86 -2.57 12.15 -6.67
CA SER A 86 -2.56 10.70 -6.51
C SER A 86 -3.67 10.05 -7.35
N PRO A 87 -3.31 9.17 -8.31
CA PRO A 87 -4.31 8.47 -9.12
C PRO A 87 -5.24 7.61 -8.27
N ASP A 88 -4.73 7.00 -7.21
CA ASP A 88 -5.50 6.13 -6.32
C ASP A 88 -6.56 6.91 -5.57
N TYR A 89 -6.19 8.09 -5.03
CA TYR A 89 -7.15 8.98 -4.36
C TYR A 89 -8.23 9.48 -5.32
N LEU A 90 -7.82 9.96 -6.49
CA LEU A 90 -8.75 10.49 -7.49
C LEU A 90 -9.68 9.41 -8.02
N SER A 91 -9.16 8.20 -8.26
CA SER A 91 -9.95 7.04 -8.68
C SER A 91 -10.97 6.64 -7.61
N ALA A 92 -10.56 6.60 -6.34
CA ALA A 92 -11.43 6.29 -5.22
C ALA A 92 -12.55 7.34 -5.04
N ALA A 93 -12.24 8.62 -5.22
CA ALA A 93 -13.24 9.70 -5.18
C ALA A 93 -14.27 9.55 -6.31
N GLN A 94 -13.83 9.16 -7.53
CA GLN A 94 -14.72 8.93 -8.66
C GLN A 94 -15.65 7.70 -8.45
N ALA A 95 -15.27 6.74 -7.60
CA ALA A 95 -16.17 5.63 -7.26
C ALA A 95 -17.43 6.11 -6.51
N VAL A 96 -17.33 7.15 -5.69
CA VAL A 96 -18.49 7.77 -5.03
C VAL A 96 -19.37 8.50 -6.05
N GLU A 97 -18.77 9.26 -6.98
CA GLU A 97 -19.52 9.93 -8.04
C GLU A 97 -20.23 8.91 -8.94
N ARG A 98 -19.59 7.78 -9.22
CA ARG A 98 -20.23 6.67 -9.95
C ARG A 98 -21.45 6.11 -9.20
N ALA A 99 -21.37 5.96 -7.87
CA ALA A 99 -22.51 5.51 -7.05
C ALA A 99 -23.66 6.53 -7.09
N LYS A 100 -23.36 7.83 -7.07
CA LYS A 100 -24.38 8.90 -7.25
C LYS A 100 -25.06 8.80 -8.61
N ALA A 101 -24.29 8.63 -9.68
CA ALA A 101 -24.84 8.43 -11.03
C ALA A 101 -25.70 7.16 -11.12
N GLN A 102 -25.37 6.08 -10.39
CA GLN A 102 -26.20 4.89 -10.30
C GLN A 102 -27.55 5.17 -9.64
N LYS A 103 -27.62 6.03 -8.62
CA LYS A 103 -28.90 6.51 -8.05
C LYS A 103 -29.72 7.29 -9.07
N GLU A 104 -29.10 8.16 -9.89
CA GLU A 104 -29.80 8.89 -10.96
C GLU A 104 -30.34 7.90 -12.03
N LEU A 105 -29.57 6.85 -12.36
CA LEU A 105 -30.04 5.78 -13.25
C LEU A 105 -31.21 5.01 -12.63
N ALA A 106 -31.21 4.75 -11.33
CA ALA A 106 -32.35 4.13 -10.65
C ALA A 106 -33.61 5.00 -10.72
N TRP A 107 -33.46 6.32 -10.57
CA TRP A 107 -34.57 7.26 -10.79
C TRP A 107 -35.09 7.24 -12.22
N SER A 108 -34.26 7.09 -13.23
CA SER A 108 -34.67 7.08 -14.65
C SER A 108 -35.64 5.94 -14.98
N VAL A 109 -35.63 4.84 -14.19
CA VAL A 109 -36.55 3.69 -14.38
C VAL A 109 -37.99 4.02 -14.04
N VAL A 110 -38.22 5.02 -13.18
CA VAL A 110 -39.57 5.45 -12.75
C VAL A 110 -40.02 6.76 -13.37
N LEU A 111 -39.12 7.47 -14.06
CA LEU A 111 -39.42 8.71 -14.75
C LEU A 111 -39.90 8.44 -16.19
N PRO A 112 -40.71 9.33 -16.77
CA PRO A 112 -41.10 9.22 -18.17
C PRO A 112 -39.89 9.47 -19.09
N TRP A 113 -39.78 8.67 -20.15
CA TRP A 113 -38.78 8.88 -21.20
C TRP A 113 -39.46 9.11 -22.56
N VAL A 114 -38.84 9.88 -23.40
CA VAL A 114 -39.32 10.21 -24.74
C VAL A 114 -38.22 9.92 -25.75
N SER A 115 -38.55 9.24 -26.83
CA SER A 115 -37.63 9.01 -27.94
C SER A 115 -38.26 9.40 -29.28
N GLY A 116 -37.45 9.87 -30.19
CA GLY A 116 -37.84 10.13 -31.59
C GLY A 116 -37.10 9.17 -32.52
N GLN A 117 -37.81 8.67 -33.53
CA GLN A 117 -37.23 7.80 -34.53
C GLN A 117 -37.67 8.26 -35.95
N ALA A 118 -36.74 8.31 -36.87
CA ALA A 118 -37.01 8.48 -38.30
C ALA A 118 -36.40 7.28 -39.03
N THR A 119 -37.22 6.63 -39.85
CA THR A 119 -36.80 5.47 -40.62
C THR A 119 -37.13 5.67 -42.07
N TYR A 120 -36.16 5.44 -42.94
CA TYR A 120 -36.35 5.32 -44.38
C TYR A 120 -36.20 3.87 -44.77
N THR A 121 -37.22 3.31 -45.42
CA THR A 121 -37.24 1.94 -45.92
C THR A 121 -37.31 1.96 -47.44
N HIS A 122 -36.29 1.38 -48.09
CA HIS A 122 -36.32 1.10 -49.52
C HIS A 122 -36.40 -0.41 -49.72
N GLN A 123 -37.45 -0.86 -50.40
CA GLN A 123 -37.69 -2.26 -50.60
C GLN A 123 -37.02 -2.75 -51.86
N LEU A 124 -36.00 -3.60 -51.75
CA LEU A 124 -35.18 -4.09 -52.87
C LEU A 124 -35.82 -5.20 -53.70
N LEU A 125 -36.75 -6.00 -53.11
CA LEU A 125 -37.36 -7.17 -53.76
C LEU A 125 -38.86 -7.17 -53.57
N ALA A 126 -39.59 -7.43 -54.69
CA ALA A 126 -40.96 -7.83 -54.83
C ALA A 126 -42.03 -6.99 -54.13
N PRO A 127 -42.33 -5.76 -54.60
CA PRO A 127 -43.63 -5.20 -54.29
C PRO A 127 -44.74 -6.05 -54.90
N LEU A 128 -45.68 -6.49 -54.07
CA LEU A 128 -46.84 -7.21 -54.57
C LEU A 128 -47.80 -6.23 -55.24
N ARG A 129 -48.23 -6.56 -56.47
CA ARG A 129 -49.28 -5.81 -57.16
C ARG A 129 -50.64 -6.43 -56.89
N VAL A 130 -51.51 -5.70 -56.24
CA VAL A 130 -52.89 -6.15 -55.95
C VAL A 130 -53.85 -5.32 -56.76
N ASN A 131 -54.74 -6.00 -57.52
CA ASN A 131 -55.82 -5.34 -58.25
C ASN A 131 -57.11 -5.35 -57.42
N ILE A 132 -57.56 -4.17 -57.00
CA ILE A 132 -58.81 -4.03 -56.24
C ILE A 132 -59.74 -3.10 -57.06
N GLY A 133 -60.84 -3.61 -57.59
CA GLY A 133 -61.83 -2.82 -58.36
C GLY A 133 -61.30 -2.21 -59.63
N GLY A 134 -60.29 -2.82 -60.29
CA GLY A 134 -59.70 -2.31 -61.55
C GLY A 134 -58.54 -1.37 -61.35
N VAL A 135 -58.17 -1.04 -60.14
CA VAL A 135 -56.98 -0.19 -59.80
C VAL A 135 -55.86 -1.10 -59.32
N SER A 136 -54.67 -1.02 -59.97
CA SER A 136 -53.48 -1.73 -59.58
C SER A 136 -52.73 -0.95 -58.49
N ILE A 137 -52.71 -1.51 -57.28
CA ILE A 137 -52.01 -0.92 -56.15
C ILE A 137 -50.71 -1.70 -55.91
N VAL A 138 -49.57 -1.04 -55.82
CA VAL A 138 -48.30 -1.65 -55.40
C VAL A 138 -48.18 -1.54 -53.89
N THR A 139 -48.09 -2.72 -53.24
CA THR A 139 -48.07 -2.78 -51.76
C THR A 139 -47.03 -3.79 -51.27
N PRO A 140 -46.16 -3.40 -50.30
CA PRO A 140 -45.92 -2.04 -49.83
C PRO A 140 -45.24 -1.18 -50.90
N PRO A 141 -45.30 0.19 -50.82
CA PRO A 141 -44.59 1.06 -51.73
C PRO A 141 -43.06 0.87 -51.57
N PRO A 142 -42.27 1.05 -52.65
CA PRO A 142 -40.80 0.78 -52.61
C PRO A 142 -40.04 1.71 -51.67
N ASP A 143 -40.55 2.92 -51.47
CA ASP A 143 -39.91 3.92 -50.62
C ASP A 143 -40.90 4.46 -49.59
N VAL A 144 -40.54 4.27 -48.30
CA VAL A 144 -41.39 4.73 -47.19
C VAL A 144 -40.55 5.47 -46.15
N TRP A 145 -40.97 6.69 -45.84
CA TRP A 145 -40.48 7.45 -44.69
C TRP A 145 -41.48 7.31 -43.55
N THR A 146 -40.93 6.92 -42.37
CA THR A 146 -41.72 6.87 -41.14
C THR A 146 -41.02 7.73 -40.10
N VAL A 147 -41.71 8.69 -39.53
CA VAL A 147 -41.23 9.50 -38.41
C VAL A 147 -42.16 9.24 -37.22
N GLY A 148 -41.59 8.95 -36.09
CA GLY A 148 -42.34 8.67 -34.87
C GLY A 148 -41.71 9.22 -33.61
N ALA A 149 -42.54 9.47 -32.63
CA ALA A 149 -42.12 9.76 -31.25
C ALA A 149 -42.85 8.80 -30.32
N THR A 150 -42.10 8.26 -29.37
CA THR A 150 -42.65 7.35 -28.32
C THR A 150 -42.35 7.97 -26.99
N ALA A 151 -43.35 8.09 -26.11
CA ALA A 151 -43.19 8.41 -24.70
C ALA A 151 -43.64 7.19 -23.85
N SER A 152 -42.83 6.79 -22.92
CA SER A 152 -43.17 5.69 -21.99
C SER A 152 -42.95 6.12 -20.55
N TRP A 153 -43.91 5.76 -19.70
CA TRP A 153 -43.84 6.06 -18.28
C TRP A 153 -44.33 4.85 -17.47
N SER A 154 -43.46 4.40 -16.56
CA SER A 154 -43.81 3.32 -15.60
C SER A 154 -44.46 3.96 -14.37
N ILE A 155 -45.82 3.95 -14.32
CA ILE A 155 -46.60 4.56 -13.24
C ILE A 155 -46.47 3.74 -11.94
N LEU A 156 -46.57 2.40 -12.08
CA LEU A 156 -46.42 1.48 -10.96
C LEU A 156 -45.31 0.48 -11.31
N ASN A 157 -44.18 0.64 -10.65
CA ASN A 157 -43.02 -0.25 -10.77
C ASN A 157 -42.45 -0.46 -9.34
N PRO A 158 -42.98 -1.41 -8.57
CA PRO A 158 -42.55 -1.61 -7.19
C PRO A 158 -41.04 -1.86 -7.07
N ARG A 159 -40.48 -2.68 -7.98
CA ARG A 159 -39.04 -2.93 -8.05
C ARG A 159 -38.23 -1.67 -8.31
N GLY A 160 -38.63 -0.86 -9.32
CA GLY A 160 -37.91 0.38 -9.67
C GLY A 160 -37.94 1.38 -8.52
N ILE A 161 -39.10 1.55 -7.84
CA ILE A 161 -39.25 2.45 -6.69
C ILE A 161 -38.36 1.99 -5.53
N TYR A 162 -38.32 0.70 -5.22
CA TYR A 162 -37.49 0.16 -4.14
C TYR A 162 -36.01 0.23 -4.47
N GLY A 163 -35.63 -0.01 -5.72
CA GLY A 163 -34.25 0.07 -6.22
C GLY A 163 -33.59 1.43 -6.08
N ILE A 164 -34.38 2.53 -6.01
CA ILE A 164 -33.86 3.87 -5.71
C ILE A 164 -33.23 3.89 -4.31
N GLY A 165 -33.92 3.35 -3.31
CA GLY A 165 -33.41 3.24 -1.94
C GLY A 165 -32.20 2.28 -1.84
N THR A 166 -32.16 1.20 -2.64
CA THR A 166 -31.00 0.31 -2.72
C THR A 166 -29.77 1.05 -3.29
N ALA A 167 -29.97 1.86 -4.34
CA ALA A 167 -28.91 2.70 -4.90
C ALA A 167 -28.42 3.80 -3.92
N GLU A 168 -29.30 4.32 -3.07
CA GLU A 168 -28.94 5.29 -2.03
C GLU A 168 -28.00 4.66 -0.98
N ARG A 169 -28.33 3.47 -0.48
CA ARG A 169 -27.41 2.70 0.38
C ARG A 169 -26.10 2.35 -0.31
N GLY A 170 -26.13 2.17 -1.64
CA GLY A 170 -24.93 2.03 -2.45
C GLY A 170 -23.99 3.25 -2.40
N ILE A 171 -24.53 4.47 -2.28
CA ILE A 171 -23.73 5.68 -2.08
C ILE A 171 -23.06 5.66 -0.71
N ASP A 172 -23.80 5.29 0.36
CA ASP A 172 -23.26 5.21 1.72
C ASP A 172 -22.11 4.19 1.80
N ALA A 173 -22.31 3.00 1.21
CA ALA A 173 -21.25 1.98 1.10
C ALA A 173 -20.03 2.46 0.32
N ALA A 174 -20.22 3.22 -0.78
CA ALA A 174 -19.14 3.79 -1.57
C ALA A 174 -18.39 4.89 -0.81
N ALA A 175 -19.09 5.74 -0.05
CA ALA A 175 -18.50 6.79 0.76
C ALA A 175 -17.62 6.22 1.89
N LEU A 176 -18.08 5.18 2.59
CA LEU A 176 -17.31 4.50 3.63
C LEU A 176 -16.13 3.72 3.03
N THR A 177 -16.30 3.11 1.85
CA THR A 177 -15.18 2.51 1.10
C THR A 177 -14.11 3.55 0.75
N PHE A 178 -14.53 4.74 0.33
CA PHE A 178 -13.60 5.85 0.08
C PHE A 178 -12.88 6.32 1.34
N ALA A 179 -13.58 6.35 2.50
CA ALA A 179 -12.97 6.68 3.77
C ALA A 179 -11.89 5.65 4.17
N ASP A 180 -12.12 4.35 3.95
CA ASP A 180 -11.10 3.31 4.16
C ASP A 180 -9.92 3.45 3.19
N GLN A 181 -10.18 3.71 1.92
CA GLN A 181 -9.12 3.93 0.93
C GLN A 181 -8.25 5.15 1.27
N ARG A 182 -8.84 6.24 1.78
CA ARG A 182 -8.06 7.38 2.31
C ARG A 182 -7.12 6.95 3.42
N ARG A 183 -7.59 6.15 4.39
CA ARG A 183 -6.77 5.61 5.46
C ARG A 183 -5.61 4.77 4.92
N GLN A 184 -5.88 3.85 3.99
CA GLN A 184 -4.86 3.00 3.36
C GLN A 184 -3.82 3.82 2.56
N ILE A 185 -4.25 4.84 1.83
CA ILE A 185 -3.36 5.74 1.08
C ILE A 185 -2.48 6.53 2.06
N ALA A 186 -3.06 7.03 3.16
CA ALA A 186 -2.31 7.72 4.20
C ALA A 186 -1.24 6.82 4.82
N GLU A 187 -1.57 5.56 5.14
CA GLU A 187 -0.66 4.54 5.65
C GLU A 187 0.48 4.24 4.67
N ALA A 188 0.17 4.07 3.39
CA ALA A 188 1.19 3.82 2.35
C ALA A 188 2.14 5.01 2.18
N VAL A 189 1.65 6.25 2.18
CA VAL A 189 2.49 7.44 2.09
C VAL A 189 3.33 7.62 3.33
N LEU A 190 2.77 7.41 4.52
CA LEU A 190 3.49 7.44 5.77
C LEU A 190 4.65 6.43 5.77
N SER A 191 4.38 5.19 5.40
CA SER A 191 5.39 4.14 5.30
C SER A 191 6.52 4.52 4.33
N THR A 192 6.18 5.04 3.13
CA THR A 192 7.18 5.46 2.14
C THR A 192 7.97 6.70 2.57
N MET A 193 7.35 7.64 3.28
CA MET A 193 8.06 8.79 3.87
C MET A 193 9.10 8.34 4.91
N LEU A 194 8.70 7.50 5.87
CA LEU A 194 9.60 6.98 6.89
C LEU A 194 10.70 6.10 6.28
N ALA A 195 10.38 5.28 5.28
CA ALA A 195 11.36 4.48 4.55
C ALA A 195 12.39 5.37 3.82
N THR A 196 11.97 6.52 3.27
CA THR A 196 12.88 7.48 2.62
C THR A 196 13.84 8.11 3.63
N LEU A 197 13.34 8.51 4.80
CA LEU A 197 14.15 9.06 5.89
C LEU A 197 15.13 8.01 6.44
N ALA A 198 14.67 6.77 6.64
CA ALA A 198 15.50 5.66 7.08
C ALA A 198 16.63 5.36 6.07
N ALA A 199 16.33 5.36 4.77
CA ALA A 199 17.30 5.16 3.71
C ALA A 199 18.32 6.32 3.65
N GLU A 200 17.89 7.57 3.85
CA GLU A 200 18.76 8.74 3.91
C GLU A 200 19.72 8.66 5.10
N ARG A 201 19.22 8.31 6.27
CA ARG A 201 20.02 8.13 7.48
C ARG A 201 21.01 6.97 7.32
N ALA A 202 20.61 5.85 6.76
CA ALA A 202 21.49 4.71 6.49
C ALA A 202 22.59 5.07 5.48
N ALA A 203 22.27 5.82 4.41
CA ALA A 203 23.25 6.28 3.44
C ALA A 203 24.27 7.26 4.08
N GLU A 204 23.83 8.14 4.99
CA GLU A 204 24.72 9.00 5.76
C GLU A 204 25.67 8.19 6.66
N LEU A 205 25.14 7.23 7.42
CA LEU A 205 25.93 6.35 8.29
C LEU A 205 26.93 5.50 7.51
N ASN A 206 26.59 5.04 6.31
CA ASN A 206 27.54 4.37 5.42
C ASN A 206 28.71 5.28 5.02
N ARG A 207 28.49 6.59 4.77
CA ARG A 207 29.55 7.57 4.49
C ARG A 207 30.42 7.83 5.71
N VAL A 208 29.82 7.92 6.90
CA VAL A 208 30.57 8.00 8.16
C VAL A 208 31.46 6.76 8.33
N GLY A 209 30.91 5.57 8.03
CA GLY A 209 31.66 4.31 8.04
C GLY A 209 32.80 4.26 7.03
N LEU A 210 32.58 4.77 5.80
CA LEU A 210 33.64 4.87 4.78
C LEU A 210 34.75 5.82 5.24
N ARG A 211 34.41 6.98 5.79
CA ARG A 211 35.40 7.92 6.32
C ARG A 211 36.27 7.26 7.39
N ALA A 212 35.65 6.57 8.35
CA ALA A 212 36.34 5.85 9.40
C ALA A 212 37.24 4.70 8.86
N ALA A 213 36.83 4.01 7.80
CA ALA A 213 37.65 2.99 7.13
C ALA A 213 38.86 3.60 6.43
N LEU A 214 38.67 4.74 5.73
CA LEU A 214 39.78 5.47 5.10
C LEU A 214 40.81 6.00 6.12
N GLU A 215 40.34 6.52 7.26
CA GLU A 215 41.21 6.96 8.36
C GLU A 215 42.02 5.80 8.93
N ARG A 216 41.41 4.62 9.11
CA ARG A 216 42.08 3.37 9.55
C ARG A 216 43.13 2.94 8.53
N ALA A 217 42.80 2.92 7.26
CA ALA A 217 43.72 2.54 6.19
C ALA A 217 44.93 3.51 6.14
N ALA A 218 44.68 4.82 6.20
CA ALA A 218 45.77 5.82 6.22
C ALA A 218 46.71 5.65 7.40
N LEU A 219 46.15 5.33 8.60
CA LEU A 219 46.95 5.04 9.81
C LEU A 219 47.79 3.75 9.63
N THR A 220 47.22 2.71 9.05
CA THR A 220 47.89 1.41 8.84
C THR A 220 49.00 1.54 7.79
N HIS A 221 48.76 2.25 6.70
CA HIS A 221 49.79 2.59 5.70
C HIS A 221 50.94 3.39 6.32
N ALA A 222 50.67 4.42 7.14
CA ALA A 222 51.70 5.18 7.82
C ALA A 222 52.54 4.30 8.76
N ARG A 223 51.92 3.37 9.52
CA ARG A 223 52.66 2.45 10.40
C ARG A 223 53.58 1.51 9.61
N LEU A 224 53.14 0.99 8.45
CA LEU A 224 53.99 0.17 7.61
C LEU A 224 55.24 0.98 7.14
N GLN A 225 55.07 2.23 6.72
CA GLN A 225 56.16 3.12 6.31
C GLN A 225 57.19 3.34 7.41
N PHE A 226 56.77 3.37 8.68
CA PHE A 226 57.66 3.48 9.84
C PHE A 226 58.14 2.12 10.37
N GLY A 227 57.89 1.01 9.66
CA GLY A 227 58.31 -0.33 10.04
C GLY A 227 57.61 -0.89 11.27
N GLN A 228 56.48 -0.34 11.65
CA GLN A 228 55.66 -0.73 12.81
C GLN A 228 54.39 -1.56 12.45
N GLY A 229 54.23 -1.92 11.19
CA GLY A 229 53.10 -2.69 10.66
C GLY A 229 53.54 -3.78 9.70
N THR A 230 52.59 -4.60 9.25
CA THR A 230 52.82 -5.63 8.23
C THR A 230 52.01 -5.32 6.97
N GLU A 231 52.40 -5.88 5.81
CA GLU A 231 51.61 -5.79 4.58
C GLU A 231 50.22 -6.37 4.77
N LEU A 232 50.09 -7.47 5.53
CA LEU A 232 48.78 -8.06 5.86
C LEU A 232 47.84 -7.07 6.60
N ASP A 233 48.40 -6.16 7.42
CA ASP A 233 47.59 -5.16 8.11
C ASP A 233 47.05 -4.11 7.13
N VAL A 234 47.85 -3.74 6.13
CA VAL A 234 47.46 -2.85 5.05
C VAL A 234 46.39 -3.49 4.18
N ASP A 235 46.59 -4.74 3.74
CA ASP A 235 45.60 -5.47 2.91
C ASP A 235 44.25 -5.58 3.61
N ARG A 236 44.23 -5.82 4.93
CA ARG A 236 42.98 -5.86 5.71
C ARG A 236 42.27 -4.51 5.79
N ALA A 237 43.04 -3.45 5.96
CA ALA A 237 42.49 -2.11 6.02
C ALA A 237 41.95 -1.66 4.64
N ASP A 238 42.64 -1.99 3.56
CA ASP A 238 42.20 -1.71 2.19
C ASP A 238 40.97 -2.55 1.80
N GLN A 239 40.88 -3.80 2.28
CA GLN A 239 39.68 -4.63 2.16
C GLN A 239 38.47 -3.99 2.87
N ASP A 240 38.67 -3.43 4.09
CA ASP A 240 37.60 -2.73 4.82
C ASP A 240 37.13 -1.47 4.06
N VAL A 241 38.05 -0.71 3.47
CA VAL A 241 37.69 0.44 2.58
C VAL A 241 36.88 -0.01 1.38
N ALA A 242 37.30 -1.08 0.71
CA ALA A 242 36.56 -1.61 -0.46
C ALA A 242 35.14 -2.07 -0.06
N ALA A 243 34.99 -2.76 1.08
CA ALA A 243 33.70 -3.14 1.62
C ALA A 243 32.84 -1.92 2.00
N ALA A 244 33.43 -0.90 2.65
CA ALA A 244 32.73 0.34 2.98
C ALA A 244 32.26 1.11 1.74
N ARG A 245 33.05 1.17 0.66
CA ARG A 245 32.64 1.77 -0.62
C ARG A 245 31.44 1.04 -1.24
N SER A 246 31.45 -0.27 -1.21
CA SER A 246 30.31 -1.09 -1.70
C SER A 246 29.02 -0.76 -0.94
N LEU A 247 29.09 -0.56 0.38
CA LEU A 247 27.93 -0.18 1.20
C LEU A 247 27.44 1.25 0.90
N VAL A 248 28.33 2.18 0.56
CA VAL A 248 27.90 3.53 0.12
C VAL A 248 27.15 3.43 -1.20
N VAL A 249 27.66 2.67 -2.19
CA VAL A 249 26.99 2.50 -3.49
C VAL A 249 25.59 1.88 -3.32
N SER A 250 25.48 0.79 -2.56
CA SER A 250 24.19 0.14 -2.31
C SER A 250 23.23 0.99 -1.50
N GLY A 251 23.75 1.76 -0.53
CA GLY A 251 22.94 2.69 0.27
C GLY A 251 22.40 3.85 -0.56
N ASP A 252 23.18 4.40 -1.47
CA ASP A 252 22.74 5.47 -2.38
C ASP A 252 21.67 4.98 -3.36
N GLU A 253 21.79 3.73 -3.82
CA GLU A 253 20.76 3.14 -4.67
C GLU A 253 19.46 2.90 -3.88
N THR A 254 19.56 2.40 -2.67
CA THR A 254 18.41 2.23 -1.78
C THR A 254 17.69 3.57 -1.53
N LEU A 255 18.45 4.64 -1.32
CA LEU A 255 17.89 5.99 -1.16
C LEU A 255 17.18 6.48 -2.42
N ARG A 256 17.75 6.24 -3.61
CA ARG A 256 17.08 6.59 -4.88
C ARG A 256 15.76 5.86 -5.03
N GLN A 257 15.75 4.54 -4.81
CA GLN A 257 14.54 3.71 -4.87
C GLN A 257 13.48 4.17 -3.86
N ALA A 258 13.87 4.51 -2.64
CA ALA A 258 12.95 5.03 -1.64
C ALA A 258 12.31 6.37 -2.06
N ARG A 259 13.10 7.30 -2.63
CA ARG A 259 12.61 8.57 -3.18
C ARG A 259 11.67 8.39 -4.38
N GLU A 260 11.94 7.41 -5.23
CA GLU A 260 11.06 7.03 -6.34
C GLU A 260 9.74 6.43 -5.82
N ALA A 261 9.80 5.53 -4.83
CA ALA A 261 8.63 4.93 -4.22
C ALA A 261 7.73 5.99 -3.54
N LEU A 262 8.32 6.97 -2.83
CA LEU A 262 7.59 8.10 -2.28
C LEU A 262 6.96 8.96 -3.38
N GLY A 263 7.66 9.18 -4.50
CA GLY A 263 7.12 9.86 -5.66
C GLY A 263 5.86 9.17 -6.19
N VAL A 264 5.91 7.84 -6.37
CA VAL A 264 4.76 7.04 -6.83
C VAL A 264 3.60 7.13 -5.84
N ALA A 265 3.84 6.98 -4.53
CA ALA A 265 2.80 7.05 -3.50
C ALA A 265 2.07 8.42 -3.50
N LEU A 266 2.78 9.49 -3.83
CA LEU A 266 2.23 10.85 -3.94
C LEU A 266 1.65 11.18 -5.32
N GLY A 267 1.76 10.27 -6.30
CA GLY A 267 1.34 10.50 -7.67
C GLY A 267 2.29 11.41 -8.47
N SER A 268 3.53 11.59 -8.02
CA SER A 268 4.58 12.33 -8.72
C SER A 268 5.31 11.44 -9.74
N ARG A 269 5.67 12.00 -10.87
CA ARG A 269 6.53 11.34 -11.89
C ARG A 269 8.02 11.50 -11.60
N THR A 270 8.38 12.32 -10.64
CA THR A 270 9.76 12.59 -10.24
C THR A 270 10.01 12.08 -8.83
N PRO A 271 11.25 11.68 -8.51
CA PRO A 271 11.62 11.30 -7.16
C PRO A 271 11.34 12.44 -6.17
N VAL A 272 10.86 12.08 -4.99
CA VAL A 272 10.49 13.02 -3.92
C VAL A 272 11.31 12.69 -2.68
N SER A 273 11.82 13.71 -1.98
CA SER A 273 12.44 13.54 -0.66
C SER A 273 11.54 14.06 0.45
N ALA A 274 11.63 13.42 1.60
CA ALA A 274 11.10 13.93 2.86
C ALA A 274 12.10 14.92 3.49
N PRO A 275 11.66 15.83 4.39
CA PRO A 275 12.58 16.75 5.06
C PRO A 275 13.51 15.97 5.99
N GLY A 276 14.83 16.14 5.82
CA GLY A 276 15.85 15.38 6.57
C GLY A 276 15.92 15.73 8.07
N ASP A 277 15.30 16.84 8.49
CA ASP A 277 15.20 17.32 9.87
C ASP A 277 13.82 17.02 10.51
N LEU A 278 13.07 16.07 9.96
CA LEU A 278 11.76 15.72 10.45
C LEU A 278 11.85 15.22 11.91
N ASP A 279 11.25 15.98 12.82
CA ASP A 279 11.04 15.54 14.20
C ASP A 279 9.95 14.45 14.22
N LEU A 280 10.34 13.21 14.51
CA LEU A 280 9.44 12.06 14.52
C LEU A 280 8.26 12.24 15.49
N GLY A 281 8.48 12.91 16.64
CA GLY A 281 7.40 13.19 17.59
C GLY A 281 6.37 14.16 17.02
N ARG A 282 6.81 15.24 16.40
CA ARG A 282 5.91 16.20 15.71
C ARG A 282 5.19 15.58 14.53
N PHE A 283 5.85 14.64 13.86
CA PHE A 283 5.24 13.90 12.77
C PHE A 283 4.11 12.97 13.27
N GLU A 284 4.34 12.22 14.35
CA GLU A 284 3.32 11.41 15.02
C GLU A 284 2.11 12.25 15.45
N ASP A 285 2.36 13.43 16.04
CA ASP A 285 1.30 14.39 16.42
C ASP A 285 0.53 14.92 15.19
N ALA A 286 1.20 15.15 14.07
CA ALA A 286 0.54 15.59 12.84
C ALA A 286 -0.38 14.50 12.27
N VAL A 287 0.07 13.25 12.27
CA VAL A 287 -0.76 12.09 11.88
C VAL A 287 -1.98 11.97 12.80
N ALA A 288 -1.80 12.07 14.12
CA ALA A 288 -2.89 11.97 15.10
C ALA A 288 -3.92 13.09 14.96
N ARG A 289 -3.52 14.29 14.51
CA ARG A 289 -4.45 15.40 14.24
C ARG A 289 -5.28 15.21 12.98
N THR A 290 -4.73 14.55 11.95
CA THR A 290 -5.41 14.35 10.67
C THR A 290 -6.24 13.07 10.63
N CYS A 291 -5.92 12.10 11.47
CA CYS A 291 -6.61 10.82 11.56
C CYS A 291 -7.17 10.64 12.97
N ARG A 292 -8.49 10.70 13.08
CA ARG A 292 -9.19 10.58 14.37
C ARG A 292 -9.31 9.13 14.78
N LEU A 293 -8.80 8.80 15.95
CA LEU A 293 -8.89 7.46 16.52
C LEU A 293 -10.36 7.12 16.85
N ASN A 294 -10.84 5.98 16.38
CA ASN A 294 -12.10 5.38 16.80
C ASN A 294 -11.80 4.27 17.83
N GLU A 295 -12.42 4.36 19.00
CA GLU A 295 -12.30 3.31 20.02
C GLU A 295 -13.14 2.07 19.67
N ASP A 296 -14.17 2.25 18.86
CA ASP A 296 -15.10 1.21 18.43
C ASP A 296 -14.70 0.65 17.06
N ILE A 297 -14.43 -0.64 17.01
CA ILE A 297 -14.06 -1.36 15.78
C ILE A 297 -15.19 -1.33 14.75
N GLU A 298 -16.46 -1.33 15.18
CA GLU A 298 -17.61 -1.28 14.28
C GLU A 298 -17.67 0.03 13.47
N ARG A 299 -17.08 1.12 14.00
CA ARG A 299 -16.97 2.41 13.33
C ARG A 299 -15.74 2.54 12.43
N ARG A 300 -14.91 1.55 12.40
CA ARG A 300 -13.77 1.52 11.49
C ARG A 300 -14.29 1.53 10.04
N PRO A 301 -13.75 2.39 9.15
CA PRO A 301 -14.35 2.61 7.83
C PRO A 301 -14.53 1.36 6.99
N ASP A 302 -13.60 0.39 7.06
CA ASP A 302 -13.71 -0.88 6.33
C ASP A 302 -14.83 -1.78 6.86
N VAL A 303 -15.02 -1.86 8.20
CA VAL A 303 -16.10 -2.61 8.84
C VAL A 303 -17.44 -1.94 8.55
N ALA A 304 -17.53 -0.62 8.71
CA ALA A 304 -18.72 0.14 8.40
C ALA A 304 -19.11 0.00 6.91
N ALA A 305 -18.13 0.02 5.98
CA ALA A 305 -18.36 -0.21 4.56
C ALA A 305 -18.86 -1.63 4.28
N ALA A 306 -18.36 -2.64 4.98
CA ALA A 306 -18.81 -4.02 4.86
C ALA A 306 -20.25 -4.18 5.37
N HIS A 307 -20.61 -3.45 6.45
CA HIS A 307 -21.98 -3.43 6.99
C HIS A 307 -22.97 -2.81 6.00
N GLU A 308 -22.65 -1.66 5.40
CA GLU A 308 -23.50 -1.05 4.37
C GLU A 308 -23.62 -1.93 3.11
N ARG A 309 -22.55 -2.64 2.74
CA ARG A 309 -22.63 -3.62 1.64
C ARG A 309 -23.55 -4.79 1.96
N LEU A 310 -23.59 -5.24 3.22
CA LEU A 310 -24.55 -6.25 3.66
C LEU A 310 -25.97 -5.71 3.53
N GLU A 311 -26.26 -4.49 3.97
CA GLU A 311 -27.57 -3.88 3.82
C GLU A 311 -27.99 -3.74 2.34
N VAL A 312 -27.06 -3.34 1.46
CA VAL A 312 -27.31 -3.32 0.01
C VAL A 312 -27.66 -4.73 -0.51
N ALA A 313 -26.97 -5.78 -0.04
CA ALA A 313 -27.24 -7.15 -0.44
C ALA A 313 -28.62 -7.64 0.07
N GLU A 314 -29.02 -7.30 1.30
CA GLU A 314 -30.35 -7.58 1.84
C GLU A 314 -31.44 -6.91 1.01
N ARG A 315 -31.25 -5.65 0.66
CA ARG A 315 -32.17 -4.91 -0.22
C ARG A 315 -32.21 -5.49 -1.62
N THR A 316 -31.09 -6.02 -2.13
CA THR A 316 -31.03 -6.68 -3.46
C THR A 316 -31.85 -7.97 -3.48
N VAL A 317 -31.94 -8.72 -2.38
CA VAL A 317 -32.86 -9.86 -2.26
C VAL A 317 -34.31 -9.38 -2.39
N HIS A 318 -34.71 -8.33 -1.68
CA HIS A 318 -36.04 -7.77 -1.77
C HIS A 318 -36.36 -7.20 -3.16
N ASP A 319 -35.38 -6.57 -3.83
CA ASP A 319 -35.52 -6.18 -5.24
C ASP A 319 -35.80 -7.39 -6.15
N ALA A 320 -35.15 -8.55 -5.87
CA ALA A 320 -35.40 -9.79 -6.61
C ALA A 320 -36.78 -10.37 -6.34
N GLU A 321 -37.28 -10.25 -5.11
CA GLU A 321 -38.67 -10.63 -4.77
C GLU A 321 -39.68 -9.74 -5.50
N LEU A 322 -39.47 -8.44 -5.58
CA LEU A 322 -40.31 -7.47 -6.26
C LEU A 322 -40.39 -7.68 -7.80
N GLN A 323 -39.53 -8.53 -8.38
CA GLN A 323 -39.64 -8.94 -9.80
C GLN A 323 -40.92 -9.74 -10.06
N PHE A 324 -41.54 -10.33 -9.05
CA PHE A 324 -42.82 -11.07 -9.17
C PHE A 324 -44.04 -10.14 -9.08
N ALA A 325 -43.85 -8.88 -8.67
CA ALA A 325 -44.94 -7.93 -8.57
C ALA A 325 -45.42 -7.46 -9.95
N PRO A 326 -46.74 -7.19 -10.14
CA PRO A 326 -47.22 -6.58 -11.36
C PRO A 326 -46.71 -5.14 -11.54
N SER A 327 -46.51 -4.72 -12.79
CA SER A 327 -46.16 -3.36 -13.15
C SER A 327 -47.21 -2.74 -14.10
N LEU A 328 -47.45 -1.44 -13.94
CA LEU A 328 -48.37 -0.67 -14.78
C LEU A 328 -47.61 0.47 -15.46
N GLY A 329 -47.69 0.51 -16.77
CA GLY A 329 -47.07 1.58 -17.58
C GLY A 329 -48.10 2.23 -18.49
N VAL A 330 -47.76 3.41 -18.96
CA VAL A 330 -48.47 4.12 -20.01
C VAL A 330 -47.50 4.42 -21.15
N ASN A 331 -47.86 4.05 -22.36
CA ASN A 331 -47.12 4.35 -23.59
C ASN A 331 -47.95 5.29 -24.45
N ALA A 332 -47.33 6.38 -24.92
CA ALA A 332 -47.93 7.25 -25.95
C ALA A 332 -47.05 7.15 -27.17
N GLN A 333 -47.68 6.92 -28.32
CA GLN A 333 -47.00 6.83 -29.61
C GLN A 333 -47.62 7.78 -30.60
N ALA A 334 -46.81 8.59 -31.26
CA ALA A 334 -47.19 9.39 -32.41
C ALA A 334 -46.33 8.94 -33.60
N GLN A 335 -46.95 8.59 -34.71
CA GLN A 335 -46.27 8.13 -35.91
C GLN A 335 -46.87 8.77 -37.15
N TYR A 336 -46.02 9.17 -38.06
CA TYR A 336 -46.40 9.66 -39.41
C TYR A 336 -45.67 8.82 -40.46
N SER A 337 -46.38 8.36 -41.48
CA SER A 337 -45.83 7.65 -42.64
C SER A 337 -46.14 8.40 -43.94
N SER A 338 -45.15 8.43 -44.82
CA SER A 338 -45.26 9.15 -46.13
C SER A 338 -46.28 8.47 -47.08
N GLU A 339 -46.49 7.18 -46.90
CA GLU A 339 -47.36 6.38 -47.77
C GLU A 339 -48.36 5.52 -46.95
N PRO A 340 -49.56 5.99 -46.72
CA PRO A 340 -50.60 5.22 -46.09
C PRO A 340 -51.24 4.27 -47.09
N VAL A 341 -51.24 2.97 -46.83
CA VAL A 341 -51.87 2.00 -47.74
C VAL A 341 -53.37 1.87 -47.48
N LEU A 342 -53.86 2.04 -46.26
CA LEU A 342 -55.29 1.91 -45.87
C LEU A 342 -55.65 2.75 -44.63
N ALA A 343 -54.79 3.61 -44.12
CA ALA A 343 -54.97 4.39 -42.88
C ALA A 343 -54.49 5.84 -43.06
N PRO A 344 -54.87 6.76 -42.16
CA PRO A 344 -54.34 8.14 -42.16
C PRO A 344 -52.84 8.17 -42.07
N ASN A 345 -52.20 9.21 -42.68
CA ASN A 345 -50.75 9.38 -42.66
C ASN A 345 -50.16 9.53 -41.22
N GLY A 346 -50.98 9.96 -40.28
CA GLY A 346 -50.55 10.13 -38.87
C GLY A 346 -51.47 9.35 -37.92
N ILE A 347 -50.84 8.72 -36.90
CA ILE A 347 -51.51 8.01 -35.81
C ILE A 347 -50.96 8.53 -34.48
N ILE A 348 -51.87 8.80 -33.53
CA ILE A 348 -51.52 9.03 -32.12
C ILE A 348 -52.29 7.97 -31.31
N ALA A 349 -51.54 7.17 -30.56
CA ALA A 349 -52.09 6.13 -29.68
C ALA A 349 -51.63 6.37 -28.25
N LEU A 350 -52.51 6.09 -27.27
CA LEU A 350 -52.22 6.07 -25.86
C LEU A 350 -52.63 4.70 -25.32
N GLU A 351 -51.71 3.97 -24.68
CA GLU A 351 -51.92 2.62 -24.22
C GLU A 351 -51.59 2.53 -22.72
N GLY A 352 -52.49 1.94 -21.94
CA GLY A 352 -52.16 1.48 -20.59
C GLY A 352 -51.77 -0.01 -20.64
N VAL A 353 -50.58 -0.34 -20.13
CA VAL A 353 -50.04 -1.71 -20.17
C VAL A 353 -49.86 -2.22 -18.74
N LEU A 354 -50.65 -3.22 -18.37
CA LEU A 354 -50.47 -3.99 -17.13
C LEU A 354 -49.65 -5.24 -17.46
N ASN A 355 -48.45 -5.34 -16.91
CA ASN A 355 -47.62 -6.53 -17.03
C ASN A 355 -47.67 -7.34 -15.75
N VAL A 356 -48.17 -8.56 -15.84
CA VAL A 356 -48.21 -9.54 -14.75
C VAL A 356 -47.32 -10.71 -15.13
N PRO A 357 -46.19 -10.89 -14.46
CA PRO A 357 -45.28 -11.98 -14.77
C PRO A 357 -45.85 -13.31 -14.29
N ILE A 358 -46.11 -14.24 -15.21
CA ILE A 358 -46.63 -15.57 -14.87
C ILE A 358 -45.52 -16.61 -14.88
N TYR A 359 -44.74 -16.70 -15.98
CA TYR A 359 -43.65 -17.66 -16.11
C TYR A 359 -42.67 -17.19 -17.18
N GLU A 360 -41.37 -17.16 -16.86
CA GLU A 360 -40.30 -16.72 -17.73
C GLU A 360 -39.13 -17.73 -17.75
N GLY A 361 -39.41 -19.00 -17.94
CA GLY A 361 -38.40 -20.06 -18.02
C GLY A 361 -37.58 -20.25 -16.72
N GLY A 362 -38.09 -19.79 -15.58
CA GLY A 362 -37.39 -19.90 -14.28
C GLY A 362 -36.35 -18.82 -13.98
N SER A 363 -36.18 -17.81 -14.86
CA SER A 363 -35.15 -16.76 -14.72
C SER A 363 -35.25 -15.99 -13.39
N ARG A 364 -36.46 -15.64 -12.95
CA ARG A 364 -36.71 -14.92 -11.69
C ARG A 364 -36.36 -15.74 -10.45
N PHE A 365 -36.66 -17.05 -10.48
CA PHE A 365 -36.27 -17.94 -9.39
C PHE A 365 -34.75 -18.13 -9.32
N ALA A 366 -34.08 -18.12 -10.48
CA ALA A 366 -32.60 -18.12 -10.53
C ALA A 366 -32.03 -16.82 -10.00
N ALA A 367 -32.58 -15.66 -10.39
CA ALA A 367 -32.17 -14.34 -9.88
C ALA A 367 -32.36 -14.20 -8.36
N LEU A 368 -33.48 -14.72 -7.83
CA LEU A 368 -33.71 -14.73 -6.38
C LEU A 368 -32.68 -15.60 -5.63
N ARG A 369 -32.36 -16.79 -6.17
CA ARG A 369 -31.33 -17.66 -5.57
C ARG A 369 -29.93 -17.02 -5.64
N ASP A 370 -29.61 -16.33 -6.73
CA ASP A 370 -28.37 -15.57 -6.89
C ASP A 370 -28.28 -14.45 -5.85
N ALA A 371 -29.35 -13.66 -5.67
CA ALA A 371 -29.41 -12.62 -4.66
C ALA A 371 -29.24 -13.17 -3.22
N HIS A 372 -29.87 -14.33 -2.89
CA HIS A 372 -29.65 -14.99 -1.59
C HIS A 372 -28.17 -15.44 -1.41
N ALA A 373 -27.57 -16.00 -2.45
CA ALA A 373 -26.17 -16.40 -2.40
C ALA A 373 -25.22 -15.17 -2.23
N ALA A 374 -25.53 -14.07 -2.92
CA ALA A 374 -24.80 -12.81 -2.76
C ALA A 374 -24.94 -12.21 -1.35
N LEU A 375 -26.14 -12.31 -0.76
CA LEU A 375 -26.38 -11.91 0.63
C LEU A 375 -25.51 -12.72 1.60
N GLU A 376 -25.48 -14.05 1.43
CA GLU A 376 -24.65 -14.88 2.31
C GLU A 376 -23.15 -14.58 2.13
N GLN A 377 -22.69 -14.32 0.90
CA GLN A 377 -21.33 -13.85 0.65
C GLN A 377 -21.04 -12.53 1.37
N ALA A 378 -21.96 -11.56 1.35
CA ALA A 378 -21.81 -10.30 2.04
C ALA A 378 -21.72 -10.46 3.57
N ARG A 379 -22.52 -11.38 4.16
CA ARG A 379 -22.44 -11.74 5.59
C ARG A 379 -21.08 -12.30 5.96
N GLN A 380 -20.59 -13.26 5.18
CA GLN A 380 -19.27 -13.85 5.44
C GLN A 380 -18.13 -12.84 5.22
N ALA A 381 -18.28 -11.92 4.27
CA ALA A 381 -17.32 -10.83 4.06
C ALA A 381 -17.28 -9.86 5.25
N LEU A 382 -18.42 -9.51 5.84
CA LEU A 382 -18.48 -8.71 7.06
C LEU A 382 -17.73 -9.39 8.21
N VAL A 383 -18.07 -10.65 8.52
CA VAL A 383 -17.39 -11.42 9.59
C VAL A 383 -15.88 -11.49 9.36
N SER A 384 -15.46 -11.74 8.12
CA SER A 384 -14.03 -11.75 7.76
C SER A 384 -13.36 -10.40 8.01
N THR A 385 -14.03 -9.29 7.62
CA THR A 385 -13.51 -7.93 7.81
C THR A 385 -13.40 -7.58 9.29
N GLU A 386 -14.39 -7.93 10.12
CA GLU A 386 -14.36 -7.75 11.57
C GLU A 386 -13.20 -8.53 12.22
N LEU A 387 -13.02 -9.80 11.87
CA LEU A 387 -11.91 -10.61 12.38
C LEU A 387 -10.55 -10.01 12.00
N HIS A 388 -10.39 -9.56 10.75
CA HIS A 388 -9.18 -8.89 10.30
C HIS A 388 -8.96 -7.56 11.03
N ALA A 389 -10.01 -6.79 11.27
CA ALA A 389 -9.94 -5.53 12.01
C ALA A 389 -9.45 -5.74 13.44
N ILE A 390 -10.03 -6.71 14.16
CA ILE A 390 -9.64 -7.08 15.53
C ILE A 390 -8.17 -7.50 15.59
N VAL A 391 -7.76 -8.40 14.70
CA VAL A 391 -6.40 -8.94 14.70
C VAL A 391 -5.38 -7.88 14.32
N SER A 392 -5.65 -7.10 13.25
CA SER A 392 -4.73 -6.04 12.78
C SER A 392 -4.54 -4.94 13.83
N SER A 393 -5.61 -4.50 14.49
CA SER A 393 -5.53 -3.53 15.58
C SER A 393 -4.69 -4.04 16.75
N ALA A 394 -4.94 -5.27 17.20
CA ALA A 394 -4.17 -5.88 18.28
C ALA A 394 -2.69 -6.12 17.90
N GLN A 395 -2.40 -6.44 16.64
CA GLN A 395 -1.03 -6.59 16.14
C GLN A 395 -0.31 -5.23 16.10
N ALA A 396 -0.94 -4.18 15.58
CA ALA A 396 -0.37 -2.84 15.53
C ALA A 396 -0.03 -2.31 16.94
N GLN A 397 -0.93 -2.49 17.92
CA GLN A 397 -0.69 -2.09 19.30
C GLN A 397 0.48 -2.85 19.94
N ARG A 398 0.58 -4.17 19.71
CA ARG A 398 1.70 -4.99 20.25
C ARG A 398 3.02 -4.64 19.58
N ALA A 399 3.01 -4.34 18.29
CA ALA A 399 4.23 -4.00 17.54
C ALA A 399 4.95 -2.78 18.13
N VAL A 400 4.22 -1.80 18.64
CA VAL A 400 4.81 -0.63 19.34
C VAL A 400 5.67 -1.07 20.53
N GLY A 401 5.11 -1.88 21.42
CA GLY A 401 5.86 -2.34 22.61
C GLY A 401 7.06 -3.22 22.28
N VAL A 402 6.91 -4.11 21.30
CA VAL A 402 8.00 -5.00 20.84
C VAL A 402 9.13 -4.19 20.21
N LEU A 403 8.82 -3.28 19.29
CA LEU A 403 9.83 -2.48 18.61
C LEU A 403 10.51 -1.47 19.55
N GLN A 404 9.79 -0.91 20.52
CA GLN A 404 10.40 -0.08 21.56
C GLN A 404 11.42 -0.86 22.39
N ALA A 405 11.06 -2.04 22.89
CA ALA A 405 11.99 -2.89 23.63
C ALA A 405 13.21 -3.29 22.79
N THR A 406 12.99 -3.67 21.52
CA THR A 406 14.08 -4.00 20.58
C THR A 406 15.00 -2.81 20.34
N ARG A 407 14.46 -1.59 20.19
CA ARG A 407 15.23 -0.37 20.01
C ARG A 407 16.06 -0.06 21.27
N ASP A 408 15.49 -0.23 22.46
CA ASP A 408 16.18 0.02 23.72
C ASP A 408 17.36 -0.96 23.92
N ASP A 409 17.19 -2.23 23.57
CA ASP A 409 18.29 -3.22 23.56
C ASP A 409 19.36 -2.89 22.51
N ALA A 410 18.95 -2.45 21.31
CA ALA A 410 19.88 -2.03 20.27
C ALA A 410 20.68 -0.76 20.67
N GLN A 411 20.07 0.15 21.43
CA GLN A 411 20.80 1.30 22.01
C GLN A 411 21.90 0.85 22.96
N VAL A 412 21.61 -0.13 23.84
CA VAL A 412 22.62 -0.71 24.75
C VAL A 412 23.73 -1.41 23.96
N GLU A 413 23.37 -2.19 22.94
CA GLU A 413 24.33 -2.86 22.06
C GLU A 413 25.26 -1.86 21.36
N ARG A 414 24.70 -0.81 20.78
CA ARG A 414 25.44 0.26 20.12
C ARG A 414 26.41 0.96 21.10
N ASP A 415 25.96 1.27 22.34
CA ASP A 415 26.82 1.92 23.33
C ASP A 415 27.96 1.02 23.81
N LEU A 416 27.71 -0.30 23.88
CA LEU A 416 28.75 -1.30 24.14
C LEU A 416 29.76 -1.36 22.98
N ALA A 417 29.28 -1.44 21.74
CA ALA A 417 30.11 -1.45 20.54
C ALA A 417 31.00 -0.19 20.44
N ALA A 418 30.43 0.99 20.74
CA ALA A 418 31.19 2.23 20.78
C ALA A 418 32.31 2.22 21.84
N ARG A 419 32.04 1.70 23.04
CA ARG A 419 33.05 1.54 24.08
C ARG A 419 34.14 0.55 23.69
N VAL A 420 33.78 -0.56 23.05
CA VAL A 420 34.74 -1.55 22.56
C VAL A 420 35.63 -0.94 21.48
N ASP A 421 35.04 -0.30 20.47
CA ASP A 421 35.79 0.32 19.39
C ASP A 421 36.74 1.41 19.90
N GLY A 422 36.30 2.25 20.85
CA GLY A 422 37.18 3.25 21.49
C GLY A 422 38.38 2.61 22.20
N ARG A 423 38.16 1.55 22.98
CA ARG A 423 39.25 0.83 23.66
C ARG A 423 40.23 0.14 22.70
N VAL A 424 39.69 -0.45 21.62
CA VAL A 424 40.52 -1.07 20.56
C VAL A 424 41.34 -0.04 19.83
N ARG A 425 40.79 1.12 19.48
CA ARG A 425 41.53 2.24 18.86
C ARG A 425 42.66 2.72 19.76
N ASP A 426 42.36 2.95 21.05
CA ASP A 426 43.39 3.36 22.04
C ASP A 426 44.46 2.29 22.24
N GLY A 427 44.10 1.03 22.25
CA GLY A 427 45.05 -0.10 22.35
C GLY A 427 45.92 -0.18 21.10
N TYR A 428 45.32 -0.11 19.93
CA TYR A 428 46.03 -0.11 18.64
C TYR A 428 47.02 1.05 18.55
N ALA A 429 46.58 2.27 18.90
CA ALA A 429 47.44 3.45 18.90
C ALA A 429 48.70 3.28 19.80
N ARG A 430 48.59 2.55 20.89
CA ARG A 430 49.70 2.25 21.80
C ARG A 430 50.52 1.00 21.41
N GLY A 431 50.19 0.32 20.33
CA GLY A 431 50.85 -0.92 19.90
C GLY A 431 50.42 -2.18 20.65
N LEU A 432 49.33 -2.12 21.41
CA LEU A 432 48.82 -3.24 22.23
C LEU A 432 47.66 -4.03 21.55
N GLY A 433 47.20 -3.63 20.39
CA GLY A 433 46.13 -4.26 19.63
C GLY A 433 46.55 -4.65 18.22
N THR A 434 45.72 -5.44 17.56
CA THR A 434 45.94 -5.85 16.16
C THR A 434 45.08 -5.02 15.19
N SER A 435 45.51 -4.96 13.93
CA SER A 435 44.71 -4.35 12.84
C SER A 435 43.37 -5.04 12.64
N LEU A 436 43.34 -6.35 12.87
CA LEU A 436 42.10 -7.15 12.77
C LEU A 436 41.07 -6.69 13.83
N ASP A 437 41.50 -6.53 15.10
CA ASP A 437 40.61 -6.06 16.16
C ASP A 437 40.04 -4.68 15.81
N LEU A 438 40.86 -3.78 15.24
CA LEU A 438 40.50 -2.43 14.84
C LEU A 438 39.44 -2.44 13.70
N VAL A 439 39.60 -3.29 12.70
CA VAL A 439 38.65 -3.44 11.59
C VAL A 439 37.34 -4.05 12.10
N VAL A 440 37.40 -5.14 12.87
CA VAL A 440 36.22 -5.85 13.36
C VAL A 440 35.39 -4.97 14.30
N SER A 441 36.04 -4.24 15.24
CA SER A 441 35.30 -3.35 16.16
C SER A 441 34.65 -2.18 15.42
N GLY A 442 35.32 -1.61 14.43
CA GLY A 442 34.78 -0.52 13.61
C GLY A 442 33.61 -0.96 12.72
N GLN A 443 33.66 -2.19 12.16
CA GLN A 443 32.55 -2.77 11.41
C GLN A 443 31.34 -3.07 12.32
N ALA A 444 31.58 -3.61 13.52
CA ALA A 444 30.53 -3.88 14.50
C ALA A 444 29.83 -2.58 14.94
N LEU A 445 30.58 -1.52 15.27
CA LEU A 445 30.00 -0.23 15.62
C LEU A 445 29.14 0.34 14.49
N ARG A 446 29.64 0.34 13.26
CA ARG A 446 28.87 0.81 12.11
C ARG A 446 27.57 0.04 11.94
N GLN A 447 27.63 -1.28 12.07
CA GLN A 447 26.43 -2.14 11.95
C GLN A 447 25.39 -1.83 13.02
N THR A 448 25.83 -1.63 14.28
CA THR A 448 24.92 -1.29 15.38
C THR A 448 24.36 0.14 15.25
N ASP A 449 25.13 1.12 14.75
CA ASP A 449 24.64 2.46 14.46
C ASP A 449 23.53 2.46 13.39
N ILE A 450 23.71 1.68 12.31
CA ILE A 450 22.69 1.55 11.25
C ILE A 450 21.45 0.83 11.79
N ASN A 451 21.65 -0.28 12.53
CA ASN A 451 20.54 -1.04 13.10
C ASN A 451 19.68 -0.19 14.05
N LEU A 452 20.31 0.56 14.96
CA LEU A 452 19.62 1.45 15.87
C LEU A 452 18.83 2.53 15.10
N ALA A 453 19.43 3.19 14.10
CA ALA A 453 18.78 4.20 13.29
C ALA A 453 17.53 3.62 12.57
N LEU A 454 17.64 2.44 11.98
CA LEU A 454 16.50 1.79 11.32
C LEU A 454 15.39 1.45 12.32
N LEU A 455 15.72 0.97 13.52
CA LEU A 455 14.76 0.66 14.58
C LEU A 455 14.03 1.92 15.08
N GLU A 456 14.68 3.08 15.15
CA GLU A 456 14.03 4.35 15.50
C GLU A 456 12.91 4.70 14.52
N PHE A 457 13.14 4.55 13.21
CA PHE A 457 12.11 4.76 12.19
C PHE A 457 11.02 3.69 12.24
N GLN A 458 11.36 2.43 12.52
CA GLN A 458 10.37 1.36 12.69
C GLN A 458 9.47 1.59 13.91
N VAL A 459 9.99 2.13 15.00
CA VAL A 459 9.18 2.53 16.17
C VAL A 459 8.22 3.65 15.80
N ALA A 460 8.69 4.69 15.08
CA ALA A 460 7.83 5.78 14.62
C ALA A 460 6.73 5.27 13.68
N GLN A 461 7.08 4.37 12.76
CA GLN A 461 6.10 3.73 11.87
C GLN A 461 5.07 2.93 12.68
N ALA A 462 5.50 2.06 13.60
CA ALA A 462 4.58 1.26 14.39
C ALA A 462 3.61 2.10 15.24
N ARG A 463 4.06 3.24 15.78
CA ARG A 463 3.20 4.17 16.52
C ARG A 463 2.16 4.81 15.60
N ALA A 464 2.58 5.26 14.42
CA ALA A 464 1.67 5.82 13.45
C ALA A 464 0.69 4.76 12.90
N ASP A 465 1.16 3.54 12.64
CA ASP A 465 0.31 2.41 12.23
C ASP A 465 -0.71 2.04 13.33
N ALA A 466 -0.32 2.11 14.61
CA ALA A 466 -1.24 1.88 15.73
C ALA A 466 -2.34 2.95 15.82
N ILE A 467 -2.05 4.20 15.44
CA ILE A 467 -3.05 5.27 15.31
C ILE A 467 -3.96 4.98 14.11
N LEU A 468 -3.36 4.67 12.95
CA LEU A 468 -4.09 4.46 11.69
C LEU A 468 -4.93 3.17 11.70
N ALA A 469 -4.52 2.15 12.46
CA ALA A 469 -5.21 0.87 12.53
C ALA A 469 -6.70 0.99 12.90
N ASN A 470 -7.07 2.01 13.71
CA ASN A 470 -8.45 2.25 14.15
C ASN A 470 -8.92 3.68 13.83
N ALA A 471 -8.25 4.39 12.93
CA ALA A 471 -8.56 5.78 12.66
C ALA A 471 -9.45 5.98 11.44
N GLU A 472 -10.23 7.04 11.47
CA GLU A 472 -10.82 7.69 10.31
C GLU A 472 -9.98 8.91 9.94
N CYS A 473 -9.42 8.91 8.71
CA CYS A 473 -8.63 10.02 8.22
C CYS A 473 -9.49 11.00 7.41
N VAL A 474 -9.48 12.27 7.80
CA VAL A 474 -10.21 13.35 7.12
C VAL A 474 -9.20 14.36 6.58
N TYR A 475 -8.94 14.30 5.29
CA TYR A 475 -8.07 15.23 4.58
C TYR A 475 -8.52 15.44 3.14
#